data_2eea72ea2cc9294c379256c683f2ef71
#
_entry.id   2eea72ea2cc9294c379256c683f2ef71
#
_cell.length_a   1.000
_cell.length_b   1.000
_cell.length_c   1.000
_cell.angle_alpha   90.00
_cell.angle_beta   90.00
_cell.angle_gamma   90.00
#
_symmetry.space_group_name_H-M   'P 1'
#
loop_
_entity.id
_entity.type
_entity.pdbx_description
1 polymer ?
#
loop_
_entity_poly.entity_id
_entity_poly.type
_entity_poly.pdbx_seq_one_letter_code
_entity_poly.pdbx_strand_id
1 'polypeptide(L)'
;ILVIDATSGVTTQDKKIAGLIQEAKKPAIIALNKWDLVANGREKDPELLREHTERIRAELFFLSYAPVVILSALTGTNVKRLFTMVEKVRQHSTRRAGTGELNRVLKAAMERQAPPTRGNRRFKVLYAAQAKESSRSPVQAPLFVMFVNDPKLIPDSYVNYLCARIRDKWEFPGLPILMRLRGREGAPTEVA
;
A
#
# COMPACT_ATOMS: atom_id res chain seq x y z
N ILE A 1 -0.93 -10.57 8.85
CA ILE A 1 -0.36 -11.49 7.85
C ILE A 1 -1.52 -12.28 7.26
N LEU A 2 -1.66 -12.26 5.93
CA LEU A 2 -2.57 -13.13 5.19
C LEU A 2 -1.76 -14.35 4.74
N VAL A 3 -2.15 -15.54 5.21
CA VAL A 3 -1.49 -16.81 4.87
C VAL A 3 -2.28 -17.49 3.77
N ILE A 4 -1.63 -17.80 2.66
CA ILE A 4 -2.20 -18.48 1.48
C ILE A 4 -1.49 -19.82 1.28
N ASP A 5 -2.23 -20.84 0.96
CA ASP A 5 -1.69 -22.15 0.59
C ASP A 5 -1.19 -22.11 -0.87
N ALA A 6 0.11 -22.35 -1.07
CA ALA A 6 0.72 -22.30 -2.39
C ALA A 6 0.18 -23.39 -3.35
N THR A 7 -0.31 -24.50 -2.81
CA THR A 7 -0.85 -25.61 -3.61
C THR A 7 -2.22 -25.28 -4.22
N SER A 8 -3.03 -24.52 -3.48
CA SER A 8 -4.37 -24.10 -3.90
C SER A 8 -4.39 -22.76 -4.63
N GLY A 9 -3.34 -21.93 -4.45
CA GLY A 9 -3.33 -20.54 -4.89
C GLY A 9 -4.33 -19.68 -4.12
N VAL A 10 -4.70 -18.54 -4.70
CA VAL A 10 -5.64 -17.59 -4.08
C VAL A 10 -7.08 -18.10 -4.21
N THR A 11 -7.71 -18.43 -3.11
CA THR A 11 -9.10 -18.86 -3.05
C THR A 11 -10.07 -17.68 -2.96
N THR A 12 -11.36 -17.95 -3.17
CA THR A 12 -12.43 -16.96 -2.94
C THR A 12 -12.43 -16.43 -1.50
N GLN A 13 -12.12 -17.30 -0.53
CA GLN A 13 -12.03 -16.92 0.87
C GLN A 13 -10.87 -15.97 1.13
N ASP A 14 -9.70 -16.24 0.52
CA ASP A 14 -8.53 -15.36 0.63
C ASP A 14 -8.83 -13.97 0.06
N LYS A 15 -9.53 -13.90 -1.09
CA LYS A 15 -9.97 -12.63 -1.69
C LYS A 15 -10.90 -11.84 -0.77
N LYS A 16 -11.84 -12.51 -0.09
CA LYS A 16 -12.74 -11.87 0.88
C LYS A 16 -11.95 -11.29 2.07
N ILE A 17 -11.03 -12.08 2.64
CA ILE A 17 -10.19 -11.62 3.76
C ILE A 17 -9.29 -10.46 3.32
N ALA A 18 -8.69 -10.57 2.14
CA ALA A 18 -7.88 -9.50 1.55
C ALA A 18 -8.69 -8.21 1.34
N GLY A 19 -9.94 -8.32 0.89
CA GLY A 19 -10.86 -7.19 0.78
C GLY A 19 -11.13 -6.51 2.13
N LEU A 20 -11.39 -7.29 3.18
CA LEU A 20 -11.56 -6.75 4.54
C LEU A 20 -10.30 -6.04 5.06
N ILE A 21 -9.10 -6.55 4.74
CA ILE A 21 -7.84 -5.89 5.08
C ILE A 21 -7.72 -4.54 4.38
N GLN A 22 -8.07 -4.48 3.10
CA GLN A 22 -8.06 -3.25 2.31
C GLN A 22 -9.07 -2.23 2.83
N GLU A 23 -10.33 -2.64 3.04
CA GLU A 23 -11.40 -1.77 3.56
C GLU A 23 -11.05 -1.21 4.94
N ALA A 24 -10.49 -2.06 5.80
CA ALA A 24 -10.02 -1.65 7.12
C ALA A 24 -8.70 -0.85 7.10
N LYS A 25 -8.13 -0.61 5.92
CA LYS A 25 -6.87 0.15 5.72
C LYS A 25 -5.74 -0.34 6.64
N LYS A 26 -5.61 -1.67 6.78
CA LYS A 26 -4.65 -2.29 7.69
C LYS A 26 -3.32 -2.61 7.00
N PRO A 27 -2.18 -2.50 7.73
CA PRO A 27 -0.92 -3.08 7.27
C PRO A 27 -1.07 -4.56 6.94
N ALA A 28 -0.42 -5.03 5.87
CA ALA A 28 -0.52 -6.42 5.44
C ALA A 28 0.80 -6.96 4.87
N ILE A 29 1.03 -8.25 5.10
CA ILE A 29 2.03 -9.08 4.45
C ILE A 29 1.31 -10.32 3.95
N ILE A 30 1.57 -10.74 2.72
CA ILE A 30 1.06 -11.99 2.17
C ILE A 30 2.14 -13.06 2.35
N ALA A 31 1.81 -14.15 3.05
CA ALA A 31 2.67 -15.31 3.25
C ALA A 31 2.16 -16.48 2.39
N LEU A 32 2.86 -16.78 1.29
CA LEU A 32 2.57 -17.94 0.45
C LEU A 32 3.25 -19.15 1.07
N ASN A 33 2.48 -19.95 1.80
CA ASN A 33 2.94 -21.10 2.60
C ASN A 33 2.83 -22.44 1.86
N LYS A 34 3.43 -23.47 2.40
CA LYS A 34 3.56 -24.83 1.84
C LYS A 34 4.37 -24.85 0.54
N TRP A 35 5.38 -24.00 0.47
CA TRP A 35 6.24 -23.90 -0.71
C TRP A 35 7.00 -25.20 -1.02
N ASP A 36 7.31 -26.00 -0.01
CA ASP A 36 7.92 -27.31 -0.12
C ASP A 36 7.12 -28.27 -1.04
N LEU A 37 5.79 -28.17 -1.03
CA LEU A 37 4.91 -29.00 -1.85
C LEU A 37 4.85 -28.55 -3.32
N VAL A 38 5.17 -27.30 -3.60
CA VAL A 38 5.11 -26.71 -4.95
C VAL A 38 6.48 -26.71 -5.63
N ALA A 39 7.52 -26.43 -4.88
CA ALA A 39 8.86 -26.24 -5.40
C ALA A 39 9.54 -27.55 -5.87
N ASN A 40 9.17 -28.70 -5.27
CA ASN A 40 9.74 -30.01 -5.63
C ASN A 40 11.28 -30.00 -5.74
N GLY A 41 11.97 -29.49 -4.72
CA GLY A 41 13.44 -29.35 -4.70
C GLY A 41 13.99 -28.11 -5.40
N ARG A 42 13.12 -27.23 -5.95
CA ARG A 42 13.51 -25.98 -6.62
C ARG A 42 13.14 -24.75 -5.79
N GLU A 43 13.25 -24.83 -4.45
CA GLU A 43 12.79 -23.78 -3.51
C GLU A 43 13.46 -22.42 -3.76
N LYS A 44 14.64 -22.41 -4.38
CA LYS A 44 15.43 -21.19 -4.66
C LYS A 44 15.39 -20.77 -6.15
N ASP A 45 14.62 -21.45 -6.98
CA ASP A 45 14.51 -21.13 -8.40
C ASP A 45 13.89 -19.72 -8.58
N PRO A 46 14.65 -18.75 -9.13
CA PRO A 46 14.20 -17.36 -9.21
C PRO A 46 12.99 -17.20 -10.13
N GLU A 47 12.90 -18.01 -11.19
CA GLU A 47 11.82 -17.93 -12.17
C GLU A 47 10.50 -18.42 -11.54
N LEU A 48 10.57 -19.57 -10.88
CA LEU A 48 9.43 -20.14 -10.16
C LEU A 48 8.91 -19.20 -9.05
N LEU A 49 9.83 -18.61 -8.29
CA LEU A 49 9.50 -17.63 -7.25
C LEU A 49 8.84 -16.37 -7.85
N ARG A 50 9.35 -15.89 -8.98
CA ARG A 50 8.80 -14.72 -9.69
C ARG A 50 7.41 -15.01 -10.20
N GLU A 51 7.21 -16.12 -10.92
CA GLU A 51 5.91 -16.52 -11.48
C GLU A 51 4.83 -16.57 -10.40
N HIS A 52 5.08 -17.25 -9.28
CA HIS A 52 4.11 -17.34 -8.19
C HIS A 52 3.86 -15.99 -7.51
N THR A 53 4.89 -15.16 -7.37
CA THR A 53 4.73 -13.80 -6.83
C THR A 53 3.86 -12.94 -7.74
N GLU A 54 4.08 -12.97 -9.04
CA GLU A 54 3.30 -12.22 -10.03
C GLU A 54 1.85 -12.69 -10.08
N ARG A 55 1.62 -14.00 -10.02
CA ARG A 55 0.28 -14.59 -9.94
C ARG A 55 -0.49 -14.11 -8.71
N ILE A 56 0.11 -14.15 -7.52
CA ILE A 56 -0.51 -13.64 -6.30
C ILE A 56 -0.84 -12.14 -6.43
N ARG A 57 0.08 -11.36 -7.00
CA ARG A 57 -0.12 -9.92 -7.22
C ARG A 57 -1.23 -9.61 -8.21
N ALA A 58 -1.36 -10.41 -9.25
CA ALA A 58 -2.43 -10.28 -10.23
C ALA A 58 -3.81 -10.57 -9.61
N GLU A 59 -3.90 -11.59 -8.76
CA GLU A 59 -5.15 -11.96 -8.10
C GLU A 59 -5.53 -11.04 -6.94
N LEU A 60 -4.55 -10.47 -6.23
CA LEU A 60 -4.72 -9.55 -5.11
C LEU A 60 -4.22 -8.13 -5.44
N PHE A 61 -4.47 -7.66 -6.67
CA PHE A 61 -3.99 -6.37 -7.19
C PHE A 61 -4.38 -5.18 -6.30
N PHE A 62 -5.49 -5.26 -5.60
CA PHE A 62 -5.97 -4.24 -4.68
C PHE A 62 -5.16 -4.16 -3.38
N LEU A 63 -4.41 -5.22 -3.01
CA LEU A 63 -3.42 -5.21 -1.93
C LEU A 63 -1.99 -4.97 -2.45
N SER A 64 -1.81 -4.14 -3.47
CA SER A 64 -0.52 -3.89 -4.14
C SER A 64 0.59 -3.42 -3.20
N TYR A 65 0.24 -2.87 -2.03
CA TYR A 65 1.20 -2.45 -1.01
C TYR A 65 1.74 -3.61 -0.16
N ALA A 66 1.06 -4.77 -0.14
CA ALA A 66 1.46 -5.91 0.67
C ALA A 66 2.61 -6.68 0.01
N PRO A 67 3.76 -6.83 0.65
CA PRO A 67 4.82 -7.68 0.14
C PRO A 67 4.42 -9.16 0.22
N VAL A 68 4.85 -9.93 -0.78
CA VAL A 68 4.68 -11.39 -0.81
C VAL A 68 5.95 -12.05 -0.28
N VAL A 69 5.80 -12.93 0.71
CA VAL A 69 6.87 -13.78 1.24
C VAL A 69 6.50 -15.24 1.00
N ILE A 70 7.29 -15.92 0.18
CA ILE A 70 7.14 -17.35 -0.11
C ILE A 70 7.91 -18.13 0.94
N LEU A 71 7.25 -19.08 1.61
CA LEU A 71 7.83 -19.84 2.72
C LEU A 71 7.24 -21.24 2.86
N SER A 72 7.91 -22.09 3.62
CA SER A 72 7.33 -23.32 4.18
C SER A 72 7.46 -23.29 5.71
N ALA A 73 6.33 -23.26 6.39
CA ALA A 73 6.30 -23.36 7.83
C ALA A 73 6.72 -24.76 8.32
N LEU A 74 6.49 -25.81 7.51
CA LEU A 74 6.85 -27.18 7.84
C LEU A 74 8.36 -27.37 7.86
N THR A 75 9.07 -26.92 6.82
CA THR A 75 10.53 -27.09 6.68
C THR A 75 11.33 -25.96 7.29
N GLY A 76 10.69 -24.85 7.70
CA GLY A 76 11.35 -23.65 8.17
C GLY A 76 11.90 -22.74 7.04
N THR A 77 11.72 -23.13 5.78
CA THR A 77 12.22 -22.39 4.62
C THR A 77 11.64 -20.96 4.60
N ASN A 78 12.50 -19.94 4.56
CA ASN A 78 12.15 -18.51 4.52
C ASN A 78 11.30 -17.98 5.70
N VAL A 79 11.08 -18.74 6.78
CA VAL A 79 10.36 -18.25 7.96
C VAL A 79 11.07 -17.04 8.58
N LYS A 80 12.40 -17.05 8.67
CA LYS A 80 13.18 -15.87 9.11
C LYS A 80 12.92 -14.64 8.24
N ARG A 81 12.74 -14.82 6.93
CA ARG A 81 12.44 -13.72 5.98
C ARG A 81 11.07 -13.09 6.28
N LEU A 82 10.08 -13.88 6.71
CA LEU A 82 8.78 -13.35 7.14
C LEU A 82 8.95 -12.42 8.35
N PHE A 83 9.70 -12.82 9.38
CA PHE A 83 9.95 -11.97 10.55
C PHE A 83 10.75 -10.71 10.20
N THR A 84 11.75 -10.83 9.32
CA THR A 84 12.48 -9.66 8.80
C THR A 84 11.54 -8.70 8.08
N MET A 85 10.56 -9.21 7.32
CA MET A 85 9.57 -8.37 6.64
C MET A 85 8.62 -7.69 7.63
N VAL A 86 8.18 -8.39 8.70
CA VAL A 86 7.38 -7.79 9.77
C VAL A 86 8.12 -6.61 10.41
N GLU A 87 9.41 -6.80 10.72
CA GLU A 87 10.24 -5.74 11.31
C GLU A 87 10.44 -4.58 10.32
N LYS A 88 10.63 -4.87 9.03
CA LYS A 88 10.70 -3.84 7.99
C LYS A 88 9.41 -3.01 7.92
N VAL A 89 8.25 -3.65 7.95
CA VAL A 89 6.94 -2.96 7.98
C VAL A 89 6.84 -2.07 9.23
N ARG A 90 7.22 -2.58 10.39
CA ARG A 90 7.22 -1.82 11.65
C ARG A 90 8.12 -0.59 11.57
N GLN A 91 9.34 -0.72 11.07
CA GLN A 91 10.29 0.39 10.91
C GLN A 91 9.75 1.45 9.92
N HIS A 92 9.18 1.01 8.81
CA HIS A 92 8.62 1.93 7.82
C HIS A 92 7.34 2.63 8.30
N SER A 93 6.62 2.09 9.28
CA SER A 93 5.45 2.74 9.86
C SER A 93 5.81 4.02 10.65
N THR A 94 7.04 4.11 11.12
CA THR A 94 7.54 5.32 11.82
C THR A 94 8.21 6.33 10.88
N ARG A 95 8.40 5.96 9.60
CA ARG A 95 9.07 6.81 8.61
C ARG A 95 8.26 8.08 8.34
N ARG A 96 8.97 9.20 8.28
CA ARG A 96 8.39 10.51 8.00
C ARG A 96 8.85 11.06 6.65
N ALA A 97 7.89 11.47 5.86
CA ALA A 97 8.15 12.24 4.64
C ALA A 97 8.35 13.71 5.02
N GLY A 98 9.45 14.30 4.59
CA GLY A 98 9.71 15.73 4.78
C GLY A 98 8.69 16.56 4.01
N THR A 99 8.08 17.54 4.68
CA THR A 99 7.00 18.37 4.11
C THR A 99 7.40 19.04 2.80
N GLY A 100 8.58 19.65 2.74
CA GLY A 100 9.06 20.31 1.52
C GLY A 100 9.26 19.35 0.35
N GLU A 101 9.77 18.15 0.63
CA GLU A 101 9.97 17.12 -0.38
C GLU A 101 8.62 16.53 -0.85
N LEU A 102 7.68 16.30 0.08
CA LEU A 102 6.32 15.86 -0.25
C LEU A 102 5.64 16.82 -1.23
N ASN A 103 5.68 18.13 -0.94
CA ASN A 103 5.07 19.12 -1.81
C ASN A 103 5.75 19.19 -3.19
N ARG A 104 7.06 19.00 -3.27
CA ARG A 104 7.78 18.90 -4.57
C ARG A 104 7.34 17.69 -5.37
N VAL A 105 7.22 16.52 -4.72
CA VAL A 105 6.76 15.27 -5.37
C VAL A 105 5.33 15.43 -5.90
N LEU A 106 4.42 15.98 -5.10
CA LEU A 106 3.03 16.21 -5.52
C LEU A 106 2.94 17.23 -6.65
N LYS A 107 3.73 18.31 -6.60
CA LYS A 107 3.78 19.30 -7.68
C LYS A 107 4.26 18.66 -8.99
N ALA A 108 5.36 17.95 -8.98
CA ALA A 108 5.88 17.25 -10.16
C ALA A 108 4.88 16.20 -10.69
N ALA A 109 4.18 15.48 -9.82
CA ALA A 109 3.12 14.56 -10.21
C ALA A 109 1.98 15.26 -10.96
N MET A 110 1.53 16.41 -10.46
CA MET A 110 0.47 17.21 -11.08
C MET A 110 0.90 17.88 -12.39
N GLU A 111 2.18 18.23 -12.52
CA GLU A 111 2.75 18.73 -13.78
C GLU A 111 2.81 17.64 -14.84
N ARG A 112 3.15 16.40 -14.44
CA ARG A 112 3.20 15.24 -15.33
C ARG A 112 1.82 14.77 -15.78
N GLN A 113 0.86 14.76 -14.87
CA GLN A 113 -0.53 14.41 -15.15
C GLN A 113 -1.43 15.44 -14.44
N ALA A 114 -1.94 16.38 -15.22
CA ALA A 114 -2.81 17.42 -14.70
C ALA A 114 -4.08 16.82 -14.09
N PRO A 115 -4.55 17.36 -12.94
CA PRO A 115 -5.80 16.92 -12.36
C PRO A 115 -6.97 17.23 -13.31
N PRO A 116 -8.02 16.40 -13.30
CA PRO A 116 -9.19 16.63 -14.14
C PRO A 116 -9.85 17.97 -13.77
N THR A 117 -10.35 18.65 -14.77
CA THR A 117 -11.17 19.86 -14.60
C THR A 117 -12.64 19.48 -14.47
N ARG A 118 -13.35 20.09 -13.54
CA ARG A 118 -14.81 19.94 -13.39
C ARG A 118 -15.49 21.28 -13.69
N GLY A 119 -16.04 21.42 -14.89
CA GLY A 119 -16.50 22.72 -15.40
C GLY A 119 -15.34 23.70 -15.50
N ASN A 120 -15.56 24.98 -15.11
CA ASN A 120 -14.53 26.02 -15.12
C ASN A 120 -13.63 26.02 -13.87
N ARG A 121 -13.77 25.05 -12.96
CA ARG A 121 -12.99 24.98 -11.73
C ARG A 121 -11.82 24.02 -11.88
N ARG A 122 -10.60 24.51 -11.63
CA ARG A 122 -9.39 23.68 -11.55
C ARG A 122 -9.13 23.26 -10.12
N PHE A 123 -8.79 22.01 -9.93
CA PHE A 123 -8.27 21.51 -8.66
C PHE A 123 -6.89 22.12 -8.38
N LYS A 124 -6.68 22.57 -7.14
CA LYS A 124 -5.41 23.12 -6.68
C LYS A 124 -5.05 22.53 -5.33
N VAL A 125 -3.85 21.98 -5.23
CA VAL A 125 -3.23 21.65 -3.96
C VAL A 125 -2.56 22.91 -3.42
N LEU A 126 -2.90 23.29 -2.20
CA LEU A 126 -2.32 24.43 -1.51
C LEU A 126 -1.08 24.01 -0.72
N TYR A 127 -1.19 22.86 -0.04
CA TYR A 127 -0.17 22.35 0.84
C TYR A 127 -0.49 20.89 1.21
N ALA A 128 0.55 20.09 1.47
CA ALA A 128 0.39 18.73 1.98
C ALA A 128 1.42 18.45 3.08
N ALA A 129 1.01 17.67 4.07
CA ALA A 129 1.88 17.23 5.16
C ALA A 129 1.51 15.81 5.59
N GLN A 130 2.49 15.06 6.09
CA GLN A 130 2.21 13.81 6.79
C GLN A 130 1.73 14.14 8.21
N ALA A 131 0.54 13.66 8.56
CA ALA A 131 -0.02 13.83 9.89
C ALA A 131 0.75 13.04 10.94
N LYS A 132 0.74 13.53 12.17
CA LYS A 132 1.08 12.72 13.34
C LYS A 132 -0.17 11.94 13.72
N GLU A 133 -0.14 10.63 13.60
CA GLU A 133 -1.24 9.82 14.09
C GLU A 133 -1.11 9.60 15.60
N SER A 134 -2.25 9.65 16.28
CA SER A 134 -2.37 9.37 17.72
C SER A 134 -2.97 7.98 17.99
N SER A 135 -2.82 7.05 17.06
CA SER A 135 -3.34 5.69 17.21
C SER A 135 -2.54 4.88 18.23
N ARG A 136 -3.22 4.05 19.01
CA ARG A 136 -2.60 3.10 19.96
C ARG A 136 -1.97 1.89 19.25
N SER A 137 -2.10 1.76 17.93
CA SER A 137 -1.51 0.65 17.19
C SER A 137 0.02 0.80 17.09
N PRO A 138 0.79 -0.26 17.35
CA PRO A 138 2.25 -0.24 17.22
C PRO A 138 2.74 -0.11 15.77
N VAL A 139 1.88 -0.41 14.80
CA VAL A 139 2.14 -0.26 13.36
C VAL A 139 1.00 0.53 12.74
N GLN A 140 1.32 1.70 12.18
CA GLN A 140 0.34 2.63 11.65
C GLN A 140 0.58 2.87 10.15
N ALA A 141 -0.51 2.98 9.40
CA ALA A 141 -0.47 3.42 8.03
C ALA A 141 -0.11 4.92 7.96
N PRO A 142 0.79 5.36 7.06
CA PRO A 142 1.10 6.77 6.91
C PRO A 142 -0.13 7.54 6.42
N LEU A 143 -0.55 8.55 7.18
CA LEU A 143 -1.63 9.46 6.82
C LEU A 143 -1.06 10.77 6.29
N PHE A 144 -1.42 11.13 5.07
CA PHE A 144 -1.12 12.41 4.46
C PHE A 144 -2.36 13.29 4.43
N VAL A 145 -2.22 14.52 4.87
CA VAL A 145 -3.28 15.53 4.77
C VAL A 145 -2.91 16.50 3.66
N MET A 146 -3.80 16.63 2.68
CA MET A 146 -3.63 17.53 1.56
C MET A 146 -4.69 18.64 1.62
N PHE A 147 -4.23 19.88 1.79
CA PHE A 147 -5.08 21.07 1.77
C PHE A 147 -5.31 21.48 0.33
N VAL A 148 -6.57 21.59 -0.06
CA VAL A 148 -7.00 21.80 -1.43
C VAL A 148 -8.04 22.92 -1.50
N ASN A 149 -8.25 23.49 -2.68
CA ASN A 149 -9.30 24.50 -2.87
C ASN A 149 -10.72 23.90 -2.70
N ASP A 150 -10.97 22.72 -3.24
CA ASP A 150 -12.26 22.02 -3.15
C ASP A 150 -12.02 20.49 -3.31
N PRO A 151 -12.27 19.68 -2.25
CA PRO A 151 -12.11 18.23 -2.31
C PRO A 151 -12.97 17.52 -3.34
N LYS A 152 -14.13 18.11 -3.69
CA LYS A 152 -15.09 17.51 -4.64
C LYS A 152 -14.63 17.57 -6.10
N LEU A 153 -13.57 18.32 -6.39
CA LEU A 153 -13.04 18.48 -7.75
C LEU A 153 -12.15 17.31 -8.19
N ILE A 154 -11.70 16.47 -7.27
CA ILE A 154 -10.74 15.41 -7.55
C ILE A 154 -11.41 14.03 -7.37
N PRO A 155 -11.31 13.13 -8.36
CA PRO A 155 -11.80 11.76 -8.23
C PRO A 155 -10.79 10.90 -7.45
N ASP A 156 -11.28 9.82 -6.83
CA ASP A 156 -10.48 8.86 -6.07
C ASP A 156 -9.34 8.25 -6.90
N SER A 157 -9.59 8.01 -8.19
CA SER A 157 -8.56 7.50 -9.11
C SER A 157 -7.33 8.42 -9.20
N TYR A 158 -7.55 9.75 -9.15
CA TYR A 158 -6.43 10.70 -9.15
C TYR A 158 -5.75 10.77 -7.79
N VAL A 159 -6.50 10.64 -6.69
CA VAL A 159 -5.92 10.51 -5.35
C VAL A 159 -5.03 9.27 -5.28
N ASN A 160 -5.48 8.14 -5.81
CA ASN A 160 -4.69 6.91 -5.90
C ASN A 160 -3.42 7.10 -6.75
N TYR A 161 -3.50 7.86 -7.85
CA TYR A 161 -2.32 8.23 -8.62
C TYR A 161 -1.31 9.02 -7.78
N LEU A 162 -1.75 10.01 -7.01
CA LEU A 162 -0.87 10.80 -6.14
C LEU A 162 -0.26 9.92 -5.02
N CYS A 163 -1.04 9.02 -4.42
CA CYS A 163 -0.54 8.03 -3.45
C CYS A 163 0.53 7.13 -4.06
N ALA A 164 0.37 6.69 -5.32
CA ALA A 164 1.38 5.92 -6.02
C ALA A 164 2.69 6.72 -6.19
N ARG A 165 2.61 8.02 -6.53
CA ARG A 165 3.81 8.88 -6.63
C ARG A 165 4.51 9.11 -5.30
N ILE A 166 3.73 9.19 -4.20
CA ILE A 166 4.31 9.21 -2.84
C ILE A 166 5.03 7.89 -2.57
N ARG A 167 4.44 6.74 -2.92
CA ARG A 167 5.02 5.42 -2.73
C ARG A 167 6.32 5.21 -3.53
N ASP A 168 6.42 5.77 -4.73
CA ASP A 168 7.64 5.71 -5.54
C ASP A 168 8.82 6.40 -4.86
N LYS A 169 8.55 7.45 -4.09
CA LYS A 169 9.59 8.21 -3.39
C LYS A 169 9.91 7.65 -2.01
N TRP A 170 8.89 7.28 -1.26
CA TRP A 170 9.02 6.70 0.07
C TRP A 170 8.43 5.31 0.08
N GLU A 171 9.27 4.30 0.11
CA GLU A 171 8.82 2.93 0.27
C GLU A 171 8.07 2.76 1.59
N PHE A 172 6.82 2.32 1.51
CA PHE A 172 5.99 1.93 2.63
C PHE A 172 5.54 0.47 2.45
N PRO A 173 6.48 -0.50 2.47
CA PRO A 173 6.14 -1.91 2.26
C PRO A 173 5.16 -2.38 3.33
N GLY A 174 4.12 -3.08 2.92
CA GLY A 174 3.10 -3.59 3.82
C GLY A 174 2.18 -2.54 4.44
N LEU A 175 2.31 -1.27 4.07
CA LEU A 175 1.52 -0.17 4.62
C LEU A 175 0.66 0.48 3.52
N PRO A 176 -0.67 0.58 3.68
CA PRO A 176 -1.48 1.41 2.81
C PRO A 176 -1.11 2.89 3.03
N ILE A 177 -1.18 3.71 2.00
CA ILE A 177 -1.04 5.16 2.12
C ILE A 177 -2.44 5.75 2.27
N LEU A 178 -2.67 6.46 3.37
CA LEU A 178 -3.94 7.13 3.62
C LEU A 178 -3.83 8.59 3.19
N MET A 179 -4.83 9.07 2.43
CA MET A 179 -4.90 10.47 2.01
C MET A 179 -6.19 11.10 2.53
N ARG A 180 -6.06 12.22 3.23
CA ARG A 180 -7.19 13.03 3.70
C ARG A 180 -7.16 14.38 3.02
N LEU A 181 -8.24 14.73 2.33
CA LEU A 181 -8.39 16.03 1.71
C LEU A 181 -9.06 17.01 2.68
N ARG A 182 -8.55 18.24 2.75
CA ARG A 182 -9.15 19.34 3.50
C ARG A 182 -9.36 20.54 2.59
N GLY A 183 -10.61 20.98 2.46
CA GLY A 183 -10.96 22.24 1.79
C GLY A 183 -10.66 23.46 2.66
N ARG A 184 -10.80 24.66 2.07
CA ARG A 184 -10.70 25.94 2.80
C ARG A 184 -11.81 26.14 3.83
N GLU A 185 -13.00 25.58 3.57
CA GLU A 185 -14.18 25.68 4.44
C GLU A 185 -14.77 24.28 4.59
N GLY A 186 -14.79 23.72 5.81
CA GLY A 186 -15.55 22.52 6.12
C GLY A 186 -14.77 21.29 6.62
N ALA A 187 -15.53 20.31 7.07
CA ALA A 187 -15.05 19.07 7.64
C ALA A 187 -14.18 18.24 6.67
N PRO A 188 -13.22 17.45 7.16
CA PRO A 188 -12.35 16.61 6.34
C PRO A 188 -13.16 15.53 5.64
N THR A 189 -12.95 15.34 4.33
CA THR A 189 -13.42 14.17 3.58
C THR A 189 -12.28 13.15 3.56
N GLU A 190 -12.50 11.98 4.14
CA GLU A 190 -11.59 10.85 4.01
C GLU A 190 -11.79 10.21 2.63
N VAL A 191 -10.71 10.08 1.88
CA VAL A 191 -10.68 9.38 0.61
C VAL A 191 -9.60 8.31 0.69
N ALA A 192 -9.98 7.09 0.34
CA ALA A 192 -9.21 5.86 0.14
C ALA A 192 -8.04 5.58 1.07
#